data_9dfd1d42226846d837854fbae4dae093
#
_entry.id   9dfd1d42226846d837854fbae4dae093
#
_cell.length_a   1.000
_cell.length_b   1.000
_cell.length_c   1.000
_cell.angle_alpha   90.00
_cell.angle_beta   90.00
_cell.angle_gamma   90.00
#
_symmetry.space_group_name_H-M   'P 1'
#
loop_
_entity.id
_entity.type
_entity.pdbx_description
1 polymer ?
#
loop_
_entity_poly.entity_id
_entity_poly.type
_entity_poly.pdbx_seq_one_letter_code
_entity_poly.pdbx_strand_id
1 'polypeptide(L)'
;MHRVSGCAGRTVITDAQFKSACEAADCEVTDVSDQFDSSVITKALTVSGDDYSLGFFTFASTDSAKTNYAQMLSSVRTSEGKAVDSSEYNRYTYKGDDLTTVLYRNGTTILFATGADKDTVNKVVTALGL
;
A
#
# COMPACT_ATOMS: atom_id res chain seq x y z
N MET A 1 1.10 -19.95 16.56
CA MET A 1 1.29 -19.30 16.69
C MET A 1 0.92 -18.44 16.72
N HIS A 2 0.92 -17.92 17.02
CA HIS A 2 0.65 -17.13 17.16
C HIS A 2 0.88 -16.21 16.94
N ARG A 3 0.87 -15.81 16.65
CA ARG A 3 1.15 -14.97 16.53
C ARG A 3 1.26 -14.00 17.14
N VAL A 4 1.83 -13.68 17.30
CA VAL A 4 1.86 -12.62 17.91
C VAL A 4 1.20 -11.54 17.56
N SER A 5 0.57 -11.38 17.77
CA SER A 5 0.06 -10.52 17.38
C SER A 5 -0.04 -9.20 17.76
N GLY A 6 -0.12 -8.79 18.50
CA GLY A 6 -0.11 -7.46 18.93
C GLY A 6 0.53 -6.46 18.05
N CYS A 7 0.85 -6.85 16.92
CA CYS A 7 1.52 -6.00 15.95
C CYS A 7 0.55 -5.40 14.95
N ALA A 8 -0.68 -5.13 15.38
CA ALA A 8 -1.65 -4.48 14.53
C ALA A 8 -1.07 -3.19 13.96
N GLY A 9 -1.18 -3.00 12.67
CA GLY A 9 -0.62 -1.85 11.97
C GLY A 9 0.83 -2.01 11.54
N ARG A 10 1.47 -3.12 11.92
CA ARG A 10 2.85 -3.37 11.54
C ARG A 10 3.01 -4.65 10.73
N THR A 11 2.00 -4.96 9.97
CA THR A 11 2.00 -6.13 9.08
C THR A 11 3.03 -5.93 7.96
N VAL A 12 3.89 -6.91 7.79
CA VAL A 12 4.82 -6.93 6.65
C VAL A 12 4.14 -7.64 5.50
N ILE A 13 4.07 -6.97 4.36
CA ILE A 13 3.40 -7.48 3.18
C ILE A 13 4.46 -7.89 2.16
N THR A 14 4.30 -9.07 1.57
CA THR A 14 5.18 -9.53 0.50
C THR A 14 4.49 -9.34 -0.85
N ASP A 15 5.30 -9.37 -1.92
CA ASP A 15 4.77 -9.28 -3.28
C ASP A 15 3.80 -10.43 -3.59
N ALA A 16 4.10 -11.63 -3.10
CA ALA A 16 3.21 -12.78 -3.28
C ALA A 16 1.85 -12.56 -2.59
N GLN A 17 1.86 -11.99 -1.40
CA GLN A 17 0.62 -11.67 -0.67
C GLN A 17 -0.20 -10.61 -1.40
N PHE A 18 0.47 -9.59 -1.93
CA PHE A 18 -0.20 -8.55 -2.70
C PHE A 18 -0.86 -9.15 -3.95
N LYS A 19 -0.13 -10.00 -4.67
CA LYS A 19 -0.69 -10.68 -5.85
C LYS A 19 -1.90 -11.53 -5.51
N SER A 20 -1.81 -12.32 -4.44
CA SER A 20 -2.91 -13.18 -4.01
C SER A 20 -4.14 -12.37 -3.61
N ALA A 21 -3.95 -11.27 -2.89
CA ALA A 21 -5.05 -10.41 -2.46
C ALA A 21 -5.74 -9.78 -3.67
N CYS A 22 -4.96 -9.34 -4.65
CA CYS A 22 -5.51 -8.75 -5.87
C CYS A 22 -6.26 -9.78 -6.72
N GLU A 23 -5.72 -10.98 -6.85
CA GLU A 23 -6.37 -12.05 -7.60
C GLU A 23 -7.70 -12.44 -6.95
N ALA A 24 -7.75 -12.47 -5.63
CA ALA A 24 -8.98 -12.77 -4.92
C ALA A 24 -10.05 -11.69 -5.12
N ALA A 25 -9.65 -10.49 -5.50
CA ALA A 25 -10.54 -9.38 -5.80
C ALA A 25 -10.77 -9.20 -7.30
N ASP A 26 -10.34 -10.18 -8.10
CA ASP A 26 -10.46 -10.16 -9.56
C ASP A 26 -9.69 -9.00 -10.20
N CYS A 27 -8.56 -8.66 -9.62
CA CYS A 27 -7.68 -7.61 -10.13
C CYS A 27 -6.50 -8.21 -10.86
N GLU A 28 -6.07 -7.56 -11.92
CA GLU A 28 -4.91 -7.99 -12.68
C GLU A 28 -3.67 -7.20 -12.26
N VAL A 29 -2.66 -7.90 -11.79
CA VAL A 29 -1.41 -7.28 -11.32
C VAL A 29 -0.40 -7.25 -12.45
N THR A 30 0.21 -6.07 -12.65
CA THR A 30 1.27 -5.88 -13.61
C THR A 30 2.57 -5.59 -12.87
N ASP A 31 3.64 -6.31 -13.23
CA ASP A 31 4.96 -6.04 -12.67
C ASP A 31 5.62 -4.96 -13.54
N VAL A 32 5.86 -3.81 -12.94
CA VAL A 32 6.46 -2.67 -13.63
C VAL A 32 7.85 -2.34 -13.05
N SER A 33 8.46 -3.31 -12.37
CA SER A 33 9.77 -3.11 -11.73
C SER A 33 10.83 -2.59 -12.71
N ASP A 34 10.76 -3.02 -13.97
CA ASP A 34 11.72 -2.61 -15.00
C ASP A 34 11.65 -1.12 -15.34
N GLN A 35 10.58 -0.44 -14.95
CA GLN A 35 10.40 0.98 -15.23
C GLN A 35 11.09 1.87 -14.21
N PHE A 36 11.67 1.27 -13.17
CA PHE A 36 12.31 2.01 -12.08
C PHE A 36 13.78 1.64 -11.96
N ASP A 37 14.56 2.56 -11.39
CA ASP A 37 15.95 2.32 -11.06
C ASP A 37 16.02 1.32 -9.90
N SER A 38 16.60 0.14 -10.14
CA SER A 38 16.69 -0.91 -9.14
C SER A 38 17.56 -0.54 -7.94
N SER A 39 18.34 0.51 -8.03
CA SER A 39 19.08 1.02 -6.88
C SER A 39 18.18 1.79 -5.91
N VAL A 40 16.95 2.10 -6.31
CA VAL A 40 15.98 2.82 -5.50
C VAL A 40 14.76 1.94 -5.21
N ILE A 41 14.13 1.39 -6.26
CA ILE A 41 12.96 0.54 -6.14
C ILE A 41 13.31 -0.85 -6.65
N THR A 42 13.23 -1.83 -5.77
CA THR A 42 13.61 -3.21 -6.11
C THR A 42 12.45 -4.02 -6.68
N LYS A 43 11.20 -3.60 -6.39
CA LYS A 43 10.01 -4.27 -6.89
C LYS A 43 8.88 -3.25 -6.99
N ALA A 44 8.15 -3.29 -8.08
CA ALA A 44 6.97 -2.45 -8.26
C ALA A 44 5.88 -3.24 -8.96
N LEU A 45 4.74 -3.37 -8.30
CA LEU A 45 3.56 -4.04 -8.83
C LEU A 45 2.41 -3.05 -8.82
N THR A 46 1.63 -3.00 -9.89
CA THR A 46 0.50 -2.08 -9.98
C THR A 46 -0.74 -2.77 -10.51
N VAL A 47 -1.88 -2.22 -10.10
CA VAL A 47 -3.18 -2.58 -10.64
C VAL A 47 -3.89 -1.29 -11.02
N SER A 48 -4.38 -1.22 -12.24
CA SER A 48 -5.19 -0.09 -12.70
C SER A 48 -6.57 -0.59 -13.08
N GLY A 49 -7.57 -0.18 -12.32
CA GLY A 49 -8.96 -0.48 -12.62
C GLY A 49 -9.68 0.77 -13.05
N ASP A 50 -10.99 0.65 -13.36
CA ASP A 50 -11.78 1.78 -13.82
C ASP A 50 -11.96 2.82 -12.72
N ASP A 51 -12.19 2.35 -11.48
CA ASP A 51 -12.49 3.24 -10.36
C ASP A 51 -11.57 2.98 -9.18
N TYR A 52 -10.39 2.40 -9.41
CA TYR A 52 -9.42 2.14 -8.34
C TYR A 52 -8.02 1.96 -8.91
N SER A 53 -7.03 2.19 -8.05
CA SER A 53 -5.62 1.95 -8.35
C SER A 53 -4.96 1.35 -7.13
N LEU A 54 -4.10 0.37 -7.34
CA LEU A 54 -3.35 -0.28 -6.28
C LEU A 54 -1.88 -0.32 -6.66
N GLY A 55 -1.01 -0.23 -5.66
CA GLY A 55 0.42 -0.32 -5.90
C GLY A 55 1.14 -0.96 -4.73
N PHE A 56 2.12 -1.77 -5.03
CA PHE A 56 3.00 -2.39 -4.05
C PHE A 56 4.44 -2.13 -4.47
N PHE A 57 5.24 -1.58 -3.56
CA PHE A 57 6.61 -1.20 -3.86
C PHE A 57 7.55 -1.64 -2.76
N THR A 58 8.71 -2.18 -3.14
CA THR A 58 9.79 -2.38 -2.18
C THR A 58 10.98 -1.53 -2.60
N PHE A 59 11.65 -0.97 -1.62
CA PHE A 59 12.73 -0.01 -1.83
C PHE A 59 14.06 -0.59 -1.37
N ALA A 60 15.15 -0.09 -1.93
CA ALA A 60 16.49 -0.54 -1.58
C ALA A 60 16.89 -0.11 -0.18
N SER A 61 16.28 0.96 0.35
CA SER A 61 16.60 1.45 1.69
C SER A 61 15.35 1.99 2.38
N THR A 62 15.40 2.02 3.70
CA THR A 62 14.33 2.61 4.51
C THR A 62 14.19 4.10 4.23
N ASP A 63 15.30 4.80 4.02
CA ASP A 63 15.26 6.24 3.73
C ASP A 63 14.53 6.54 2.43
N SER A 64 14.79 5.76 1.38
CA SER A 64 14.08 5.90 0.11
C SER A 64 12.60 5.63 0.28
N ALA A 65 12.24 4.60 1.05
CA ALA A 65 10.84 4.28 1.32
C ALA A 65 10.14 5.43 2.05
N LYS A 66 10.78 5.99 3.07
CA LYS A 66 10.22 7.12 3.83
C LYS A 66 10.02 8.35 2.96
N THR A 67 10.99 8.66 2.12
CA THR A 67 10.92 9.82 1.21
C THR A 67 9.76 9.65 0.23
N ASN A 68 9.65 8.46 -0.36
CA ASN A 68 8.58 8.18 -1.31
C ASN A 68 7.21 8.15 -0.64
N TYR A 69 7.14 7.61 0.57
CA TYR A 69 5.90 7.65 1.35
C TYR A 69 5.43 9.09 1.56
N ALA A 70 6.34 9.97 1.96
CA ALA A 70 6.00 11.37 2.20
C ALA A 70 5.50 12.06 0.93
N GLN A 71 6.10 11.75 -0.22
CA GLN A 71 5.67 12.32 -1.50
C GLN A 71 4.28 11.81 -1.90
N MET A 72 4.04 10.53 -1.74
CA MET A 72 2.73 9.94 -2.02
C MET A 72 1.66 10.54 -1.10
N LEU A 73 1.99 10.67 0.17
CA LEU A 73 1.08 11.24 1.16
C LEU A 73 0.69 12.67 0.80
N SER A 74 1.67 13.47 0.36
CA SER A 74 1.40 14.85 -0.06
C SER A 74 0.35 14.94 -1.17
N SER A 75 0.33 13.95 -2.07
CA SER A 75 -0.62 13.96 -3.19
C SER A 75 -2.02 13.55 -2.79
N VAL A 76 -2.20 12.80 -1.70
CA VAL A 76 -3.51 12.23 -1.34
C VAL A 76 -4.03 12.73 0.00
N ARG A 77 -3.23 13.44 0.77
CA ARG A 77 -3.59 13.83 2.12
C ARG A 77 -4.73 14.83 2.13
N THR A 78 -5.72 14.58 3.00
CA THR A 78 -6.81 15.50 3.26
C THR A 78 -6.86 15.79 4.75
N SER A 79 -7.57 16.85 5.14
CA SER A 79 -7.74 17.18 6.56
C SER A 79 -8.58 16.15 7.32
N GLU A 80 -9.30 15.30 6.59
CA GLU A 80 -10.19 14.30 7.20
C GLU A 80 -9.57 12.93 7.30
N GLY A 81 -8.39 12.73 6.72
CA GLY A 81 -7.71 11.46 6.80
C GLY A 81 -7.07 11.25 8.17
N LYS A 82 -6.76 10.00 8.47
CA LYS A 82 -6.14 9.61 9.74
C LYS A 82 -4.74 9.08 9.49
N ALA A 83 -3.78 9.61 10.22
CA ALA A 83 -2.38 9.21 10.07
C ALA A 83 -1.87 8.58 11.35
N VAL A 84 -1.10 7.50 11.19
CA VAL A 84 -0.35 6.87 12.28
C VAL A 84 1.10 6.82 11.81
N ASP A 85 1.99 7.40 12.61
CA ASP A 85 3.40 7.48 12.27
C ASP A 85 4.25 6.89 13.37
N SER A 86 5.19 6.05 13.00
CA SER A 86 6.21 5.54 13.90
C SER A 86 7.53 5.42 13.13
N SER A 87 8.61 5.12 13.83
CA SER A 87 9.91 4.96 13.17
C SER A 87 9.93 3.77 12.21
N GLU A 88 9.13 2.75 12.48
CA GLU A 88 9.12 1.51 11.73
C GLU A 88 8.06 1.45 10.65
N TYR A 89 6.97 2.17 10.82
CA TYR A 89 5.88 2.15 9.86
C TYR A 89 5.12 3.48 9.87
N ASN A 90 4.39 3.69 8.77
CA ASN A 90 3.47 4.81 8.63
C ASN A 90 2.19 4.28 8.01
N ARG A 91 1.07 4.85 8.40
CA ARG A 91 -0.22 4.50 7.80
C ARG A 91 -1.08 5.73 7.70
N TYR A 92 -1.68 5.93 6.54
CA TYR A 92 -2.65 6.97 6.30
C TYR A 92 -3.91 6.34 5.74
N THR A 93 -5.06 6.69 6.29
CA THR A 93 -6.35 6.16 5.85
C THR A 93 -7.34 7.31 5.69
N TYR A 94 -7.99 7.34 4.55
CA TYR A 94 -9.10 8.26 4.31
C TYR A 94 -10.28 7.46 3.79
N LYS A 95 -11.45 7.62 4.43
CA LYS A 95 -12.68 6.96 4.01
C LYS A 95 -13.74 8.02 3.81
N GLY A 96 -13.87 8.50 2.59
CA GLY A 96 -14.87 9.48 2.21
C GLY A 96 -16.05 8.83 1.52
N ASP A 97 -17.01 9.66 1.13
CA ASP A 97 -18.21 9.16 0.43
C ASP A 97 -17.89 8.69 -0.99
N ASP A 98 -16.93 9.36 -1.64
CA ASP A 98 -16.60 9.09 -3.04
C ASP A 98 -15.24 8.46 -3.24
N LEU A 99 -14.48 8.24 -2.17
CA LEU A 99 -13.10 7.80 -2.29
C LEU A 99 -12.63 7.13 -1.02
N THR A 100 -11.89 6.03 -1.17
CA THR A 100 -11.17 5.40 -0.07
C THR A 100 -9.69 5.38 -0.45
N THR A 101 -8.83 5.75 0.50
CA THR A 101 -7.38 5.73 0.30
C THR A 101 -6.70 5.10 1.50
N VAL A 102 -5.81 4.16 1.23
CA VAL A 102 -4.93 3.58 2.25
C VAL A 102 -3.51 3.66 1.72
N LEU A 103 -2.64 4.28 2.49
CA LEU A 103 -1.22 4.35 2.19
C LEU A 103 -0.47 3.81 3.40
N TYR A 104 0.33 2.79 3.21
CA TYR A 104 0.98 2.07 4.30
C TYR A 104 2.44 1.82 3.97
N ARG A 105 3.32 2.09 4.91
CA ARG A 105 4.73 1.76 4.81
C ARG A 105 5.13 0.92 6.02
N ASN A 106 5.88 -0.14 5.77
CA ASN A 106 6.54 -0.90 6.82
C ASN A 106 7.97 -1.15 6.37
N GLY A 107 8.94 -0.52 7.06
CA GLY A 107 10.33 -0.64 6.67
C GLY A 107 10.54 -0.12 5.25
N THR A 108 10.92 -1.01 4.33
CA THR A 108 11.21 -0.66 2.94
C THR A 108 10.03 -0.93 2.00
N THR A 109 8.87 -1.32 2.53
CA THR A 109 7.72 -1.71 1.73
C THR A 109 6.62 -0.66 1.81
N ILE A 110 6.03 -0.30 0.68
CA ILE A 110 4.88 0.61 0.62
C ILE A 110 3.73 -0.08 -0.10
N LEU A 111 2.53 0.02 0.50
CA LEU A 111 1.28 -0.35 -0.15
C LEU A 111 0.46 0.92 -0.35
N PHE A 112 -0.08 1.09 -1.55
CA PHE A 112 -0.98 2.18 -1.87
C PHE A 112 -2.25 1.62 -2.50
N ALA A 113 -3.41 2.01 -1.96
CA ALA A 113 -4.70 1.56 -2.48
C ALA A 113 -5.66 2.74 -2.42
N THR A 114 -6.27 3.09 -3.54
CA THR A 114 -7.18 4.23 -3.59
C THR A 114 -8.21 4.03 -4.69
N GLY A 115 -9.40 4.59 -4.50
CA GLY A 115 -10.41 4.59 -5.54
C GLY A 115 -11.82 4.83 -5.04
N ALA A 116 -12.70 5.12 -6.00
CA ALA A 116 -14.13 5.26 -5.78
C ALA A 116 -14.80 3.90 -5.57
N ASP A 117 -14.22 2.85 -6.15
CA ASP A 117 -14.68 1.47 -5.92
C ASP A 117 -14.14 1.01 -4.57
N LYS A 118 -14.84 1.43 -3.52
CA LYS A 118 -14.44 1.17 -2.14
C LYS A 118 -14.45 -0.31 -1.80
N ASP A 119 -15.37 -1.06 -2.40
CA ASP A 119 -15.48 -2.50 -2.14
C ASP A 119 -14.21 -3.23 -2.59
N THR A 120 -13.73 -2.94 -3.79
CA THR A 120 -12.50 -3.56 -4.30
C THR A 120 -11.28 -3.13 -3.46
N VAL A 121 -11.17 -1.83 -3.16
CA VAL A 121 -10.06 -1.33 -2.34
C VAL A 121 -10.07 -2.02 -0.96
N ASN A 122 -11.21 -2.06 -0.31
CA ASN A 122 -11.34 -2.66 1.02
C ASN A 122 -11.08 -4.16 0.99
N LYS A 123 -11.51 -4.84 -0.06
CA LYS A 123 -11.29 -6.29 -0.20
C LYS A 123 -9.80 -6.61 -0.22
N VAL A 124 -9.03 -5.86 -1.00
CA VAL A 124 -7.58 -6.08 -1.08
C VAL A 124 -6.90 -5.71 0.24
N VAL A 125 -7.24 -4.56 0.81
CA VAL A 125 -6.66 -4.09 2.06
C VAL A 125 -6.92 -5.08 3.19
N THR A 126 -8.15 -5.57 3.30
CA THR A 126 -8.52 -6.56 4.32
C THR A 126 -7.79 -7.89 4.11
N ALA A 127 -7.67 -8.34 2.86
CA ALA A 127 -6.96 -9.58 2.54
C ALA A 127 -5.47 -9.48 2.91
N LEU A 128 -4.91 -8.28 2.94
CA LEU A 128 -3.52 -8.05 3.34
C LEU A 128 -3.35 -7.90 4.85
N GLY A 129 -4.45 -7.95 5.61
CA GLY A 129 -4.39 -7.86 7.06
C GLY A 129 -4.28 -6.43 7.60
N LEU A 130 -4.65 -5.46 6.79
CA LEU A 130 -4.53 -4.05 7.17
C LEU A 130 -5.84 -3.39 7.65
#